data_8a28b5e9d00cfa444d2742709d93fd08
#
_entry.id   8a28b5e9d00cfa444d2742709d93fd08
#
_cell.length_a   1.000
_cell.length_b   1.000
_cell.length_c   1.000
_cell.angle_alpha   90.00
_cell.angle_beta   90.00
_cell.angle_gamma   90.00
#
_symmetry.space_group_name_H-M   'P 1'
#
loop_
_entity.id
_entity.type
_entity.pdbx_description
1 polymer ?
#
loop_
_entity_poly.entity_id
_entity_poly.type
_entity_poly.pdbx_seq_one_letter_code
_entity_poly.pdbx_strand_id
1 'polypeptide(L)'
;MVVAYLSAEVGFESQLHTYSGGLGVLAGDHIKSAADAGINLVGCTLLYRNGYARQHIDSEGVQTETFDEIDPTDFMKDTGKEIQLELDGTILYSKIWEYKIKDISTYF
;
A
#
# COMPACT_ATOMS: atom_id res chain seq x y z
N MET A 1 -16.07 -3.61 18.65
CA MET A 1 -14.89 -4.41 18.24
C MET A 1 -14.37 -3.82 16.95
N VAL A 2 -13.05 -3.62 16.83
CA VAL A 2 -12.37 -3.19 15.60
C VAL A 2 -11.68 -4.40 15.02
N VAL A 3 -11.81 -4.61 13.71
CA VAL A 3 -11.13 -5.68 12.97
C VAL A 3 -9.90 -5.10 12.29
N ALA A 4 -8.72 -5.69 12.52
CA ALA A 4 -7.51 -5.36 11.78
C ALA A 4 -7.35 -6.33 10.60
N TYR A 5 -7.25 -5.77 9.38
CA TYR A 5 -7.02 -6.51 8.16
C TYR A 5 -5.59 -6.27 7.68
N LEU A 6 -4.76 -7.30 7.73
CA LEU A 6 -3.35 -7.23 7.34
C LEU A 6 -3.18 -7.88 5.97
N SER A 7 -2.51 -7.18 5.06
CA SER A 7 -2.16 -7.70 3.74
C SER A 7 -0.78 -7.22 3.32
N ALA A 8 -0.06 -8.05 2.57
CA ALA A 8 1.24 -7.66 2.04
C ALA A 8 1.14 -6.57 0.97
N GLU A 9 -0.01 -6.46 0.30
CA GLU A 9 -0.28 -5.45 -0.71
C GLU A 9 -1.76 -5.08 -0.73
N VAL A 10 -2.08 -3.84 -1.13
CA VAL A 10 -3.46 -3.34 -1.23
C VAL A 10 -3.60 -2.49 -2.49
N GLY A 11 -4.57 -2.82 -3.34
CA GLY A 11 -4.89 -2.10 -4.57
C GLY A 11 -6.05 -1.12 -4.37
N PHE A 12 -5.78 0.15 -4.11
CA PHE A 12 -6.80 1.17 -3.98
C PHE A 12 -7.09 1.89 -5.28
N GLU A 13 -6.03 2.31 -5.97
CA GLU A 13 -6.11 3.07 -7.21
C GLU A 13 -4.90 2.80 -8.10
N SER A 14 -5.06 3.01 -9.40
CA SER A 14 -4.04 2.66 -10.39
C SER A 14 -2.76 3.49 -10.30
N GLN A 15 -2.83 4.66 -9.69
CA GLN A 15 -1.68 5.55 -9.53
C GLN A 15 -0.85 5.21 -8.28
N LEU A 16 -1.44 4.49 -7.33
CA LEU A 16 -0.78 4.02 -6.13
C LEU A 16 -0.29 2.58 -6.34
N HIS A 17 0.92 2.44 -6.87
CA HIS A 17 1.51 1.15 -7.29
C HIS A 17 2.03 0.32 -6.11
N THR A 18 1.19 0.04 -5.12
CA THR A 18 1.52 -0.79 -3.94
C THR A 18 1.07 -2.25 -4.10
N TYR A 19 0.67 -2.64 -5.29
CA TYR A 19 0.17 -4.00 -5.58
C TYR A 19 0.50 -4.41 -7.01
N SER A 20 0.51 -5.71 -7.29
CA SER A 20 0.75 -6.23 -8.64
C SER A 20 -0.35 -7.13 -9.17
N GLY A 21 -1.10 -7.78 -8.33
CA GLY A 21 -2.03 -8.81 -8.77
C GLY A 21 -3.27 -8.97 -7.90
N GLY A 22 -3.86 -10.18 -7.98
CA GLY A 22 -5.14 -10.49 -7.37
C GLY A 22 -5.20 -10.33 -5.86
N LEU A 23 -4.09 -10.55 -5.16
CA LEU A 23 -4.00 -10.34 -3.72
C LEU A 23 -4.32 -8.88 -3.36
N GLY A 24 -3.67 -7.94 -4.04
CA GLY A 24 -3.88 -6.52 -3.79
C GLY A 24 -5.26 -6.04 -4.19
N VAL A 25 -5.78 -6.52 -5.33
CA VAL A 25 -7.14 -6.22 -5.79
C VAL A 25 -8.17 -6.71 -4.78
N LEU A 26 -8.05 -7.96 -4.31
CA LEU A 26 -8.93 -8.52 -3.29
C LEU A 26 -8.89 -7.70 -2.00
N ALA A 27 -7.69 -7.36 -1.53
CA ALA A 27 -7.54 -6.57 -0.30
C ALA A 27 -8.16 -5.18 -0.43
N GLY A 28 -7.94 -4.50 -1.55
CA GLY A 28 -8.53 -3.20 -1.84
C GLY A 28 -10.06 -3.23 -1.90
N ASP A 29 -10.62 -4.21 -2.61
CA ASP A 29 -12.06 -4.39 -2.74
C ASP A 29 -12.71 -4.75 -1.39
N HIS A 30 -12.03 -5.58 -0.59
CA HIS A 30 -12.50 -5.94 0.74
C HIS A 30 -12.59 -4.71 1.66
N ILE A 31 -11.56 -3.87 1.68
CA ILE A 31 -11.55 -2.64 2.49
C ILE A 31 -12.60 -1.64 2.00
N LYS A 32 -12.72 -1.44 0.68
CA LYS A 32 -13.75 -0.58 0.08
C LYS A 32 -15.17 -1.06 0.43
N SER A 33 -15.42 -2.36 0.30
CA SER A 33 -16.71 -2.97 0.64
C SER A 33 -17.03 -2.85 2.13
N ALA A 34 -16.04 -3.02 3.00
CA ALA A 34 -16.19 -2.80 4.43
C ALA A 34 -16.57 -1.34 4.76
N ALA A 35 -15.94 -0.38 4.06
CA ALA A 35 -16.24 1.04 4.19
C ALA A 35 -17.69 1.35 3.73
N ASP A 36 -18.14 0.73 2.63
CA ASP A 36 -19.50 0.90 2.13
C ASP A 36 -20.55 0.29 3.08
N ALA A 37 -20.20 -0.81 3.72
CA ALA A 37 -21.05 -1.50 4.68
C ALA A 37 -21.01 -0.89 6.10
N GLY A 38 -20.16 0.10 6.36
CA GLY A 38 -19.99 0.70 7.68
C GLY A 38 -19.38 -0.24 8.72
N ILE A 39 -18.57 -1.19 8.28
CA ILE A 39 -17.90 -2.15 9.17
C ILE A 39 -16.70 -1.47 9.83
N ASN A 40 -16.56 -1.63 11.14
CA ASN A 40 -15.44 -1.08 11.90
C ASN A 40 -14.16 -1.88 11.66
N LEU A 41 -13.45 -1.54 10.60
CA LEU A 41 -12.23 -2.20 10.12
C LEU A 41 -11.10 -1.19 9.97
N VAL A 42 -9.87 -1.61 10.18
CA VAL A 42 -8.65 -0.89 9.81
C VAL A 42 -7.77 -1.77 8.95
N GLY A 43 -7.24 -1.22 7.87
CA GLY A 43 -6.25 -1.90 7.02
C GLY A 43 -4.83 -1.66 7.55
N CYS A 44 -3.94 -2.62 7.31
CA CYS A 44 -2.51 -2.49 7.57
C CYS A 44 -1.73 -3.20 6.47
N THR A 45 -0.76 -2.52 5.88
CA THR A 45 0.04 -3.02 4.76
C THR A 45 1.44 -2.40 4.77
N LEU A 46 2.23 -2.68 3.74
CA LEU A 46 3.54 -2.08 3.54
C LEU A 46 3.50 -1.05 2.43
N LEU A 47 4.21 0.06 2.60
CA LEU A 47 4.41 1.05 1.55
C LEU A 47 5.66 0.71 0.74
N TYR A 48 5.43 0.31 -0.50
CA TYR A 48 6.49 0.08 -1.48
C TYR A 48 6.74 1.38 -2.25
N ARG A 49 7.74 2.16 -1.87
CA ARG A 49 8.06 3.44 -2.53
C ARG A 49 8.46 3.28 -3.99
N ASN A 50 9.24 2.27 -4.29
CA ASN A 50 9.51 1.84 -5.65
C ASN A 50 8.55 0.72 -5.96
N GLY A 51 7.40 1.05 -6.54
CA GLY A 51 6.37 0.09 -6.88
C GLY A 51 6.84 -1.00 -7.84
N TYR A 52 5.91 -1.77 -8.39
CA TYR A 52 6.25 -2.81 -9.38
C TYR A 52 6.78 -2.18 -10.66
N ALA A 53 7.72 -2.88 -11.29
CA ALA A 53 8.33 -2.46 -12.55
C ALA A 53 7.28 -2.27 -13.66
N ARG A 54 7.38 -1.20 -14.40
CA ARG A 54 6.71 -1.05 -15.70
C ARG A 54 7.59 -1.65 -16.77
N GLN A 55 7.04 -2.58 -17.52
CA GLN A 55 7.73 -3.22 -18.62
C GLN A 55 7.49 -2.43 -19.92
N HIS A 56 8.56 -2.19 -20.64
CA HIS A 56 8.53 -1.53 -21.96
C HIS A 56 9.21 -2.44 -22.97
N ILE A 57 8.71 -2.45 -24.18
CA ILE A 57 9.34 -3.14 -25.30
C ILE A 57 9.77 -2.06 -26.29
N ASP A 58 11.05 -2.01 -26.62
CA ASP A 58 11.59 -1.06 -27.58
C ASP A 58 11.32 -1.49 -29.04
N SER A 59 11.76 -0.68 -30.01
CA SER A 59 11.56 -0.94 -31.43
C SER A 59 12.32 -2.17 -31.96
N GLU A 60 13.29 -2.67 -31.21
CA GLU A 60 14.07 -3.86 -31.52
C GLU A 60 13.54 -5.13 -30.83
N GLY A 61 12.43 -4.98 -30.05
CA GLY A 61 11.81 -6.08 -29.30
C GLY A 61 12.51 -6.40 -27.98
N VAL A 62 13.40 -5.54 -27.50
CA VAL A 62 14.10 -5.72 -26.23
C VAL A 62 13.24 -5.18 -25.09
N GLN A 63 13.05 -5.97 -24.05
CA GLN A 63 12.35 -5.56 -22.85
C GLN A 63 13.26 -4.72 -21.95
N THR A 64 12.74 -3.57 -21.54
CA THR A 64 13.32 -2.72 -20.50
C THR A 64 12.34 -2.50 -19.37
N GLU A 65 12.81 -2.12 -18.20
CA GLU A 65 12.00 -1.92 -17.01
C GLU A 65 12.26 -0.55 -16.41
N THR A 66 11.20 0.10 -15.95
CA THR A 66 11.27 1.32 -15.14
C THR A 66 10.50 1.14 -13.85
N PHE A 67 10.96 1.80 -12.79
CA PHE A 67 10.32 1.79 -11.49
C PHE A 67 9.81 3.20 -11.19
N ASP A 68 8.50 3.32 -11.02
CA ASP A 68 7.91 4.58 -10.58
C ASP A 68 8.16 4.73 -9.08
N GLU A 69 8.64 5.89 -8.67
CA GLU A 69 8.74 6.22 -7.25
C GLU A 69 7.43 6.84 -6.78
N ILE A 70 6.90 6.32 -5.68
CA ILE A 70 5.69 6.83 -5.04
C ILE A 70 6.10 7.84 -3.97
N ASP A 71 5.60 9.08 -4.10
CA ASP A 71 5.61 10.03 -3.00
C ASP A 71 4.33 9.82 -2.18
N PRO A 72 4.43 9.34 -0.93
CA PRO A 72 3.25 9.08 -0.14
C PRO A 72 2.42 10.33 0.15
N THR A 73 3.03 11.53 0.12
CA THR A 73 2.32 12.78 0.37
C THR A 73 1.26 13.11 -0.68
N ASP A 74 1.35 12.51 -1.88
CA ASP A 74 0.37 12.69 -2.95
C ASP A 74 -0.94 11.94 -2.66
N PHE A 75 -0.91 10.91 -1.81
CA PHE A 75 -2.03 10.00 -1.57
C PHE A 75 -2.43 9.88 -0.11
N MET A 76 -1.50 10.10 0.81
CA MET A 76 -1.62 9.71 2.21
C MET A 76 -1.26 10.87 3.13
N LYS A 77 -1.75 10.76 4.36
CA LYS A 77 -1.39 11.66 5.44
C LYS A 77 -0.28 11.06 6.28
N ASP A 78 0.80 11.82 6.53
CA ASP A 78 1.78 11.45 7.56
C ASP A 78 1.10 11.51 8.94
N THR A 79 1.11 10.40 9.65
CA THR A 79 0.53 10.34 11.00
C THR A 79 1.43 10.98 12.05
N GLY A 80 2.68 11.29 11.70
CA GLY A 80 3.71 11.75 12.64
C GLY A 80 4.18 10.64 13.60
N LYS A 81 3.76 9.41 13.39
CA LYS A 81 4.15 8.25 14.21
C LYS A 81 5.23 7.43 13.52
N GLU A 82 6.11 6.88 14.34
CA GLU A 82 7.17 5.98 13.92
C GLU A 82 7.13 4.73 14.79
N ILE A 83 7.39 3.59 14.19
CA ILE A 83 7.58 2.32 14.89
C ILE A 83 9.02 1.86 14.75
N GLN A 84 9.50 1.21 15.78
CA GLN A 84 10.81 0.58 15.80
C GLN A 84 10.65 -0.93 15.83
N LEU A 85 11.33 -1.62 14.92
CA LEU A 85 11.34 -3.08 14.83
C LEU A 85 12.78 -3.57 14.88
N GLU A 86 13.01 -4.65 15.59
CA GLU A 86 14.29 -5.37 15.56
C GLU A 86 14.13 -6.60 14.66
N LEU A 87 14.96 -6.69 13.64
CA LEU A 87 15.01 -7.80 12.71
C LEU A 87 16.45 -8.25 12.53
N ASP A 88 16.76 -9.50 12.89
CA ASP A 88 18.09 -10.08 12.80
C ASP A 88 19.20 -9.21 13.44
N GLY A 89 18.92 -8.62 14.59
CA GLY A 89 19.85 -7.73 15.30
C GLY A 89 20.00 -6.33 14.69
N THR A 90 19.21 -6.02 13.64
CA THR A 90 19.16 -4.69 13.03
C THR A 90 17.90 -3.97 13.47
N ILE A 91 18.04 -2.72 13.91
CA ILE A 91 16.91 -1.87 14.27
C ILE A 91 16.42 -1.14 13.01
N LEU A 92 15.15 -1.34 12.68
CA LEU A 92 14.46 -0.67 11.60
C LEU A 92 13.49 0.36 12.17
N TYR A 93 13.46 1.54 11.56
CA TYR A 93 12.50 2.60 11.87
C TYR A 93 11.56 2.75 10.69
N SER A 94 10.26 2.68 10.94
CA SER A 94 9.24 2.84 9.90
C SER A 94 8.27 3.95 10.27
N LYS A 95 8.07 4.88 9.36
CA LYS A 95 7.00 5.87 9.46
C LYS A 95 5.66 5.23 9.14
N ILE A 96 4.60 5.79 9.70
CA ILE A 96 3.24 5.32 9.47
C ILE A 96 2.48 6.38 8.67
N TRP A 97 1.98 5.98 7.51
CA TRP A 97 1.14 6.78 6.62
C TRP A 97 -0.30 6.30 6.69
N GLU A 98 -1.25 7.21 6.57
CA GLU A 98 -2.69 6.91 6.59
C GLU A 98 -3.33 7.21 5.23
N TYR A 99 -3.93 6.20 4.63
CA TYR A 99 -4.85 6.32 3.49
C TYR A 99 -6.28 6.11 3.98
N LYS A 100 -7.21 7.00 3.60
CA LYS A 100 -8.56 6.98 4.14
C LYS A 100 -9.60 6.78 3.05
N ILE A 101 -10.49 5.81 3.27
CA ILE A 101 -11.68 5.59 2.44
C ILE A 101 -12.89 5.72 3.36
N LYS A 102 -13.69 6.79 3.19
CA LYS A 102 -14.79 7.14 4.10
C LYS A 102 -14.27 7.17 5.55
N ASP A 103 -14.81 6.31 6.40
CA ASP A 103 -14.45 6.23 7.83
C ASP A 103 -13.39 5.17 8.12
N ILE A 104 -12.93 4.42 7.11
CA ILE A 104 -11.90 3.40 7.26
C ILE A 104 -10.52 3.98 6.95
N SER A 105 -9.60 3.80 7.89
CA SER A 105 -8.18 4.10 7.71
C SER A 105 -7.40 2.84 7.34
N THR A 106 -6.51 2.96 6.37
CA THR A 106 -5.49 1.95 6.07
C THR A 106 -4.13 2.55 6.35
N TYR A 107 -3.34 1.87 7.15
CA TYR A 107 -2.00 2.29 7.55
C TYR A 107 -0.95 1.54 6.73
N PHE A 108 -0.03 2.33 6.19
CA PHE A 108 1.11 1.91 5.41
C PHE A 108 2.40 2.12 6.16
#